data_a5b6998e0983f4fb5ace02627cd623d2
#
_entry.id   a5b6998e0983f4fb5ace02627cd623d2
#
_cell.length_a   1.000
_cell.length_b   1.000
_cell.length_c   1.000
_cell.angle_alpha   90.00
_cell.angle_beta   90.00
_cell.angle_gamma   90.00
#
_symmetry.space_group_name_H-M   'P 1'
#
loop_
_entity.id
_entity.type
_entity.pdbx_description
1 polymer ?
#
loop_
_entity_poly.entity_id
_entity_poly.type
_entity_poly.pdbx_seq_one_letter_code
_entity_poly.pdbx_strand_id
1 'polypeptide(L)'
;MDDLGWDSCDIILVTGDAYIDHPSFGMAIIGRLLEAQGFRVGIISQPDWRDPTDFRQLGKPNLFYGVTSGNMDSMVNRYTSDRKMRSDDAYTPQGEGGKRPDRSVIVYSQRCREAFPGVPLVIGGIEASLRRVAHFDYWSEKVRRSVLLDAQADLLLYGNAERAIVEITHRLAVGEPVGSIDDVRGTAFLRRSTPAGWIEIDSTDVDTPGKVDPPIDPYQMEPAAPAEQMIPPAEAPAEVVVPVVRLRRKVKTEDRARSVIRLPSFDAVRADPVLYAHASRIVHAEANPHNARALVQRHGEQEVWLNPPPIPLTTEEMDAVYRSEEHTSELQ
;
A
#
# COMPACT_ATOMS: atom_id res chain seq x y z
N MET A 1 -2.32 14.25 27.62
CA MET A 1 -3.55 13.50 27.96
C MET A 1 -4.26 14.19 29.15
N ASP A 2 -3.57 14.49 30.21
CA ASP A 2 -4.18 15.11 31.41
C ASP A 2 -4.88 16.43 31.11
N ASP A 3 -4.27 17.32 30.30
CA ASP A 3 -4.89 18.61 29.90
C ASP A 3 -6.15 18.46 29.05
N LEU A 4 -6.29 17.32 28.35
CA LEU A 4 -7.46 16.97 27.54
C LEU A 4 -8.47 16.13 28.30
N GLY A 5 -8.19 15.76 29.56
CA GLY A 5 -9.01 14.86 30.35
C GLY A 5 -9.14 13.44 29.78
N TRP A 6 -8.13 12.98 29.04
CA TRP A 6 -8.10 11.65 28.43
C TRP A 6 -7.40 10.65 29.33
N ASP A 7 -8.05 9.55 29.61
CA ASP A 7 -7.52 8.39 30.33
C ASP A 7 -6.80 7.38 29.41
N SER A 8 -7.13 7.41 28.10
CA SER A 8 -6.57 6.55 27.07
C SER A 8 -6.71 7.16 25.70
N CYS A 9 -5.91 6.74 24.73
CA CYS A 9 -6.09 7.01 23.31
C CYS A 9 -6.90 5.88 22.67
N ASP A 10 -7.73 6.21 21.69
CA ASP A 10 -8.40 5.20 20.88
C ASP A 10 -7.44 4.65 19.84
N ILE A 11 -6.63 5.51 19.25
CA ILE A 11 -5.64 5.19 18.23
C ILE A 11 -4.29 5.78 18.63
N ILE A 12 -3.22 5.03 18.41
CA ILE A 12 -1.86 5.55 18.53
C ILE A 12 -1.15 5.40 17.18
N LEU A 13 -0.73 6.51 16.61
CA LEU A 13 0.01 6.58 15.36
C LEU A 13 1.51 6.67 15.66
N VAL A 14 2.31 5.81 15.03
CA VAL A 14 3.77 5.77 15.17
C VAL A 14 4.42 6.13 13.85
N THR A 15 5.33 7.11 13.86
CA THR A 15 6.01 7.60 12.66
C THR A 15 7.52 7.72 12.83
N GLY A 16 8.26 7.51 11.75
CA GLY A 16 9.70 7.74 11.69
C GLY A 16 10.09 9.21 11.54
N ASP A 17 9.16 10.09 11.19
CA ASP A 17 9.40 11.53 11.07
C ASP A 17 9.15 12.24 12.41
N ALA A 18 9.83 13.38 12.63
CA ALA A 18 9.39 14.34 13.62
C ALA A 18 7.97 14.82 13.29
N TYR A 19 7.15 15.04 14.31
CA TYR A 19 5.81 15.55 14.08
C TYR A 19 5.84 17.01 13.65
N ILE A 20 5.19 17.29 12.54
CA ILE A 20 4.93 18.64 12.04
C ILE A 20 3.45 18.68 11.65
N ASP A 21 2.69 19.58 12.27
CA ASP A 21 1.27 19.79 11.97
C ASP A 21 1.13 20.61 10.68
N HIS A 22 1.25 19.92 9.55
CA HIS A 22 1.20 20.53 8.23
C HIS A 22 0.68 19.52 7.20
N PRO A 23 -0.16 19.93 6.24
CA PRO A 23 -0.78 19.06 5.23
C PRO A 23 0.19 18.32 4.29
N SER A 24 1.46 18.68 4.30
CA SER A 24 2.50 17.92 3.60
C SER A 24 2.92 16.63 4.34
N PHE A 25 2.45 16.43 5.57
CA PHE A 25 2.81 15.29 6.40
C PHE A 25 1.61 14.37 6.61
N GLY A 26 1.72 13.13 6.14
CA GLY A 26 0.64 12.15 6.23
C GLY A 26 0.17 11.88 7.67
N MET A 27 1.05 12.03 8.68
CA MET A 27 0.67 11.88 10.07
C MET A 27 -0.26 12.99 10.56
N ALA A 28 -0.02 14.24 10.15
CA ALA A 28 -0.89 15.35 10.46
C ALA A 28 -2.27 15.14 9.82
N ILE A 29 -2.31 14.84 8.52
CA ILE A 29 -3.55 14.57 7.79
C ILE A 29 -4.35 13.45 8.47
N ILE A 30 -3.75 12.29 8.68
CA ILE A 30 -4.45 11.12 9.25
C ILE A 30 -4.86 11.37 10.70
N GLY A 31 -3.98 12.00 11.50
CA GLY A 31 -4.30 12.36 12.88
C GLY A 31 -5.51 13.29 12.95
N ARG A 32 -5.49 14.41 12.23
CA ARG A 32 -6.60 15.37 12.18
C ARG A 32 -7.90 14.80 11.63
N LEU A 33 -7.77 13.98 10.56
CA LEU A 33 -8.92 13.29 9.98
C LEU A 33 -9.62 12.39 11.00
N LEU A 34 -8.87 11.62 11.79
CA LEU A 34 -9.42 10.73 12.81
C LEU A 34 -9.95 11.51 14.02
N GLU A 35 -9.30 12.61 14.43
CA GLU A 35 -9.83 13.53 15.45
C GLU A 35 -11.16 14.16 15.00
N ALA A 36 -11.28 14.57 13.75
CA ALA A 36 -12.52 15.08 13.18
C ALA A 36 -13.67 14.06 13.18
N GLN A 37 -13.35 12.75 13.22
CA GLN A 37 -14.34 11.69 13.43
C GLN A 37 -14.67 11.44 14.91
N GLY A 38 -14.08 12.19 15.84
CA GLY A 38 -14.33 12.11 17.28
C GLY A 38 -13.48 11.09 18.02
N PHE A 39 -12.41 10.57 17.41
CA PHE A 39 -11.48 9.64 18.06
C PHE A 39 -10.36 10.36 18.81
N ARG A 40 -9.91 9.80 19.92
CA ARG A 40 -8.75 10.25 20.69
C ARG A 40 -7.49 9.70 20.07
N VAL A 41 -6.73 10.56 19.39
CA VAL A 41 -5.54 10.16 18.62
C VAL A 41 -4.27 10.59 19.34
N GLY A 42 -3.40 9.62 19.65
CA GLY A 42 -2.04 9.87 20.14
C GLY A 42 -1.02 9.69 19.03
N ILE A 43 0.02 10.50 19.00
CA ILE A 43 1.11 10.39 18.02
C ILE A 43 2.44 10.17 18.75
N ILE A 44 3.15 9.11 18.38
CA ILE A 44 4.51 8.81 18.80
C ILE A 44 5.43 9.05 17.60
N SER A 45 6.14 10.18 17.64
CA SER A 45 7.05 10.60 16.58
C SER A 45 8.49 10.25 16.93
N GLN A 46 9.22 9.63 16.01
CA GLN A 46 10.62 9.23 16.16
C GLN A 46 10.94 8.53 17.50
N PRO A 47 10.20 7.47 17.90
CA PRO A 47 10.49 6.78 19.15
C PRO A 47 11.88 6.16 19.16
N ASP A 48 12.49 6.05 20.35
CA ASP A 48 13.64 5.17 20.50
C ASP A 48 13.21 3.72 20.28
N TRP A 49 13.67 3.17 19.18
CA TRP A 49 13.29 1.85 18.70
C TRP A 49 14.11 0.69 19.31
N ARG A 50 15.09 0.99 20.18
CA ARG A 50 15.96 -0.01 20.78
C ARG A 50 15.20 -0.92 21.72
N ASP A 51 14.19 -0.39 22.39
CA ASP A 51 13.30 -1.14 23.28
C ASP A 51 11.84 -0.64 23.17
N PRO A 52 10.84 -1.30 23.78
CA PRO A 52 9.43 -0.92 23.65
C PRO A 52 8.99 0.22 24.59
N THR A 53 9.87 0.90 25.31
CA THR A 53 9.50 1.88 26.36
C THR A 53 8.75 3.06 25.77
N ASP A 54 9.26 3.68 24.70
CA ASP A 54 8.61 4.82 24.05
C ASP A 54 7.23 4.46 23.46
N PHE A 55 7.05 3.21 23.07
CA PHE A 55 5.79 2.72 22.52
C PHE A 55 4.70 2.50 23.57
N ARG A 56 5.05 2.61 24.87
CA ARG A 56 4.13 2.50 26.01
C ARG A 56 3.75 3.86 26.60
N GLN A 57 4.40 4.95 26.20
CA GLN A 57 4.25 6.26 26.85
C GLN A 57 2.83 6.82 26.85
N LEU A 58 2.00 6.46 25.87
CA LEU A 58 0.59 6.85 25.77
C LEU A 58 -0.38 5.77 26.25
N GLY A 59 0.13 4.70 26.87
CA GLY A 59 -0.69 3.56 27.30
C GLY A 59 -1.10 2.66 26.12
N LYS A 60 -2.05 1.76 26.40
CA LYS A 60 -2.60 0.83 25.41
C LYS A 60 -3.70 1.52 24.61
N PRO A 61 -3.63 1.57 23.26
CA PRO A 61 -4.73 2.11 22.47
C PRO A 61 -5.97 1.20 22.56
N ASN A 62 -7.15 1.80 22.52
CA ASN A 62 -8.41 1.06 22.60
C ASN A 62 -8.72 0.28 21.32
N LEU A 63 -8.30 0.81 20.13
CA LEU A 63 -8.64 0.26 18.83
C LEU A 63 -7.42 -0.35 18.14
N PHE A 64 -6.41 0.45 17.79
CA PHE A 64 -5.24 -0.05 17.06
C PHE A 64 -4.01 0.85 17.15
N TYR A 65 -2.84 0.28 16.80
CA TYR A 65 -1.66 1.02 16.40
C TYR A 65 -1.64 1.24 14.90
N GLY A 66 -1.43 2.49 14.45
CA GLY A 66 -1.12 2.83 13.06
C GLY A 66 0.38 3.09 12.91
N VAL A 67 1.06 2.40 12.00
CA VAL A 67 2.52 2.48 11.85
C VAL A 67 2.93 2.89 10.45
N THR A 68 3.81 3.89 10.35
CA THR A 68 4.44 4.32 9.10
C THR A 68 5.93 4.62 9.26
N SER A 69 6.66 4.60 8.16
CA SER A 69 8.06 5.06 8.13
C SER A 69 8.19 6.59 8.20
N GLY A 70 7.11 7.32 7.94
CA GLY A 70 7.10 8.75 7.67
C GLY A 70 6.86 9.06 6.19
N ASN A 71 7.20 10.28 5.76
CA ASN A 71 7.01 10.75 4.39
C ASN A 71 7.86 10.01 3.35
N MET A 72 8.97 9.43 3.78
CA MET A 72 9.86 8.66 2.91
C MET A 72 10.02 7.22 3.38
N ASP A 73 10.40 6.36 2.46
CA ASP A 73 10.92 5.04 2.77
C ASP A 73 12.19 5.15 3.64
N SER A 74 12.26 4.41 4.73
CA SER A 74 13.35 4.50 5.70
C SER A 74 14.72 4.21 5.11
N MET A 75 14.79 3.28 4.15
CA MET A 75 16.05 2.94 3.48
C MET A 75 16.49 4.02 2.50
N VAL A 76 15.54 4.60 1.74
CA VAL A 76 15.81 5.74 0.82
C VAL A 76 16.20 6.98 1.62
N ASN A 77 15.58 7.21 2.76
CA ASN A 77 15.92 8.34 3.63
C ASN A 77 17.31 8.20 4.23
N ARG A 78 17.70 6.99 4.65
CA ARG A 78 18.97 6.76 5.36
C ARG A 78 20.17 6.57 4.46
N TYR A 79 19.98 6.04 3.24
CA TYR A 79 21.07 5.70 2.34
C TYR A 79 20.98 6.42 1.01
N THR A 80 22.16 6.68 0.41
CA THR A 80 22.26 7.14 -0.98
C THR A 80 22.06 5.97 -1.95
N SER A 81 21.94 6.26 -3.25
CA SER A 81 21.95 5.25 -4.31
C SER A 81 23.21 4.36 -4.32
N ASP A 82 24.35 4.90 -3.85
CA ASP A 82 25.60 4.16 -3.70
C ASP A 82 25.67 3.38 -2.38
N ARG A 83 24.54 3.24 -1.65
CA ARG A 83 24.42 2.54 -0.37
C ARG A 83 25.27 3.16 0.76
N LYS A 84 25.69 4.42 0.61
CA LYS A 84 26.38 5.15 1.67
C LYS A 84 25.36 5.75 2.63
N MET A 85 25.63 5.67 3.91
CA MET A 85 24.80 6.29 4.94
C MET A 85 24.82 7.81 4.78
N ARG A 86 23.64 8.44 4.82
CA ARG A 86 23.53 9.91 4.86
C ARG A 86 23.90 10.43 6.24
N SER A 87 24.49 11.61 6.27
CA SER A 87 24.85 12.30 7.52
C SER A 87 23.67 13.06 8.13
N ASP A 88 22.67 13.38 7.32
CA ASP A 88 21.54 14.23 7.67
C ASP A 88 20.20 13.55 7.33
N ASP A 89 19.14 13.97 8.02
CA ASP A 89 17.76 13.56 7.79
C ASP A 89 16.86 14.80 7.84
N ALA A 90 16.30 15.19 6.69
CA ALA A 90 15.44 16.38 6.57
C ALA A 90 14.15 16.30 7.40
N TYR A 91 13.76 15.10 7.85
CA TYR A 91 12.56 14.86 8.65
C TYR A 91 12.84 14.69 10.14
N THR A 92 14.03 15.08 10.58
CA THR A 92 14.47 15.03 11.98
C THR A 92 14.79 16.44 12.46
N PRO A 93 14.52 16.79 13.74
CA PRO A 93 14.91 18.07 14.29
C PRO A 93 16.40 18.32 14.10
N GLN A 94 16.76 19.52 13.64
CA GLN A 94 18.14 19.94 13.33
C GLN A 94 18.83 19.12 12.22
N GLY A 95 18.09 18.30 11.48
CA GLY A 95 18.64 17.45 10.43
C GLY A 95 19.47 16.28 10.94
N GLU A 96 19.34 15.88 12.19
CA GLU A 96 20.18 14.84 12.81
C GLU A 96 19.85 13.44 12.25
N GLY A 97 20.80 12.84 11.52
CA GLY A 97 20.65 11.52 10.95
C GLY A 97 20.68 10.37 11.97
N GLY A 98 20.13 9.23 11.58
CA GLY A 98 20.22 7.98 12.37
C GLY A 98 19.15 7.78 13.45
N LYS A 99 18.15 8.64 13.54
CA LYS A 99 17.06 8.52 14.51
C LYS A 99 16.09 7.38 14.18
N ARG A 100 15.90 7.06 12.91
CA ARG A 100 15.01 5.96 12.52
C ARG A 100 15.78 4.68 12.19
N PRO A 101 15.21 3.48 12.47
CA PRO A 101 15.83 2.22 12.11
C PRO A 101 15.70 1.94 10.60
N ASP A 102 16.53 1.03 10.12
CA ASP A 102 16.35 0.42 8.80
C ASP A 102 15.02 -0.36 8.76
N ARG A 103 14.28 -0.18 7.65
CA ARG A 103 12.96 -0.81 7.48
C ARG A 103 12.04 -0.52 8.68
N SER A 104 11.88 0.76 8.96
CA SER A 104 11.28 1.26 10.20
C SER A 104 9.87 0.72 10.44
N VAL A 105 9.07 0.48 9.40
CA VAL A 105 7.73 -0.13 9.54
C VAL A 105 7.81 -1.48 10.25
N ILE A 106 8.79 -2.33 9.89
CA ILE A 106 8.96 -3.65 10.53
C ILE A 106 9.37 -3.49 11.99
N VAL A 107 10.38 -2.66 12.26
CA VAL A 107 10.92 -2.48 13.62
C VAL A 107 9.88 -1.87 14.55
N TYR A 108 9.20 -0.80 14.13
CA TYR A 108 8.16 -0.16 14.94
C TYR A 108 6.98 -1.10 15.19
N SER A 109 6.57 -1.88 14.19
CA SER A 109 5.52 -2.89 14.35
C SER A 109 5.88 -3.93 15.41
N GLN A 110 7.12 -4.43 15.41
CA GLN A 110 7.61 -5.35 16.43
C GLN A 110 7.59 -4.71 17.82
N ARG A 111 8.02 -3.45 17.95
CA ARG A 111 7.98 -2.71 19.23
C ARG A 111 6.55 -2.49 19.74
N CYS A 112 5.60 -2.17 18.85
CA CYS A 112 4.18 -2.08 19.20
C CYS A 112 3.66 -3.43 19.74
N ARG A 113 4.01 -4.56 19.09
CA ARG A 113 3.65 -5.91 19.55
C ARG A 113 4.25 -6.25 20.90
N GLU A 114 5.51 -5.88 21.15
CA GLU A 114 6.17 -6.05 22.45
C GLU A 114 5.59 -5.13 23.54
N ALA A 115 5.18 -3.91 23.16
CA ALA A 115 4.57 -2.98 24.10
C ALA A 115 3.22 -3.50 24.61
N PHE A 116 2.31 -3.85 23.68
CA PHE A 116 0.97 -4.33 24.01
C PHE A 116 0.55 -5.46 23.06
N PRO A 117 0.84 -6.72 23.41
CA PRO A 117 0.43 -7.87 22.61
C PRO A 117 -1.07 -7.92 22.40
N GLY A 118 -1.49 -8.30 21.20
CA GLY A 118 -2.90 -8.47 20.84
C GLY A 118 -3.65 -7.19 20.45
N VAL A 119 -3.03 -6.02 20.51
CA VAL A 119 -3.59 -4.80 19.91
C VAL A 119 -3.54 -4.94 18.40
N PRO A 120 -4.63 -4.63 17.66
CA PRO A 120 -4.61 -4.57 16.20
C PRO A 120 -3.51 -3.65 15.67
N LEU A 121 -2.85 -4.07 14.59
CA LEU A 121 -1.72 -3.36 14.00
C LEU A 121 -2.01 -3.06 12.54
N VAL A 122 -2.14 -1.78 12.21
CA VAL A 122 -2.39 -1.28 10.87
C VAL A 122 -1.14 -0.56 10.38
N ILE A 123 -0.59 -1.00 9.25
CA ILE A 123 0.60 -0.36 8.65
C ILE A 123 0.23 0.41 7.38
N GLY A 124 0.95 1.48 7.08
CA GLY A 124 0.66 2.30 5.90
C GLY A 124 1.85 3.17 5.48
N GLY A 125 1.58 4.12 4.62
CA GLY A 125 2.59 5.01 4.04
C GLY A 125 3.36 4.38 2.89
N ILE A 126 4.36 5.12 2.38
CA ILE A 126 5.08 4.75 1.15
C ILE A 126 5.87 3.44 1.32
N GLU A 127 6.54 3.25 2.46
CA GLU A 127 7.35 2.06 2.72
C GLU A 127 6.50 0.79 2.73
N ALA A 128 5.36 0.80 3.42
CA ALA A 128 4.44 -0.33 3.45
C ALA A 128 3.82 -0.59 2.07
N SER A 129 3.40 0.47 1.37
CA SER A 129 2.79 0.38 0.04
C SER A 129 3.71 -0.26 -1.00
N LEU A 130 5.01 0.12 -1.00
CA LEU A 130 6.00 -0.44 -1.92
C LEU A 130 6.32 -1.91 -1.62
N ARG A 131 6.14 -2.35 -0.38
CA ARG A 131 6.49 -3.69 0.10
C ARG A 131 5.28 -4.59 0.37
N ARG A 132 4.10 -4.25 -0.16
CA ARG A 132 2.85 -4.98 0.08
C ARG A 132 2.81 -6.40 -0.50
N VAL A 133 3.61 -6.66 -1.54
CA VAL A 133 3.85 -8.00 -2.13
C VAL A 133 5.34 -8.36 -2.04
N ALA A 134 5.75 -9.48 -2.61
CA ALA A 134 7.16 -9.78 -2.78
C ALA A 134 7.86 -8.64 -3.54
N HIS A 135 8.96 -8.15 -3.01
CA HIS A 135 9.65 -6.97 -3.53
C HIS A 135 11.17 -7.16 -3.53
N PHE A 136 11.85 -6.55 -4.50
CA PHE A 136 13.31 -6.53 -4.52
C PHE A 136 13.84 -5.48 -3.54
N ASP A 137 14.61 -5.93 -2.57
CA ASP A 137 15.30 -5.05 -1.63
C ASP A 137 16.69 -4.73 -2.19
N TYR A 138 16.84 -3.53 -2.71
CA TYR A 138 18.06 -3.03 -3.34
C TYR A 138 19.28 -3.10 -2.40
N TRP A 139 19.10 -2.85 -1.11
CA TRP A 139 20.23 -2.81 -0.15
C TRP A 139 20.74 -4.19 0.22
N SER A 140 19.88 -5.20 0.30
CA SER A 140 20.27 -6.59 0.55
C SER A 140 20.42 -7.43 -0.74
N GLU A 141 20.09 -6.87 -1.91
CA GLU A 141 20.10 -7.55 -3.23
C GLU A 141 19.30 -8.86 -3.25
N LYS A 142 18.15 -8.84 -2.58
CA LYS A 142 17.30 -10.03 -2.45
C LYS A 142 15.84 -9.67 -2.67
N VAL A 143 15.09 -10.60 -3.24
CA VAL A 143 13.64 -10.54 -3.17
C VAL A 143 13.20 -10.93 -1.78
N ARG A 144 12.48 -10.00 -1.10
CA ARG A 144 11.91 -10.19 0.23
C ARG A 144 10.42 -10.47 0.11
N ARG A 145 9.87 -11.12 1.12
CA ARG A 145 8.42 -11.36 1.23
C ARG A 145 7.68 -10.06 1.56
N SER A 146 6.36 -10.09 1.47
CA SER A 146 5.51 -8.96 1.85
C SER A 146 5.82 -8.46 3.26
N VAL A 147 5.80 -7.14 3.44
CA VAL A 147 5.99 -6.48 4.74
C VAL A 147 4.92 -6.89 5.77
N LEU A 148 3.73 -7.27 5.34
CA LEU A 148 2.67 -7.79 6.22
C LEU A 148 3.16 -8.95 7.08
N LEU A 149 3.94 -9.88 6.48
CA LEU A 149 4.49 -11.03 7.19
C LEU A 149 5.65 -10.64 8.12
N ASP A 150 6.54 -9.74 7.64
CA ASP A 150 7.72 -9.34 8.41
C ASP A 150 7.35 -8.42 9.59
N ALA A 151 6.36 -7.56 9.41
CA ALA A 151 5.82 -6.70 10.45
C ALA A 151 4.80 -7.40 11.37
N GLN A 152 4.32 -8.59 10.99
CA GLN A 152 3.20 -9.27 11.64
C GLN A 152 1.98 -8.36 11.81
N ALA A 153 1.70 -7.56 10.77
CA ALA A 153 0.59 -6.62 10.77
C ALA A 153 -0.73 -7.30 10.39
N ASP A 154 -1.83 -6.79 10.94
CA ASP A 154 -3.18 -7.30 10.65
C ASP A 154 -3.70 -6.74 9.33
N LEU A 155 -3.49 -5.44 9.09
CA LEU A 155 -3.88 -4.74 7.87
C LEU A 155 -2.76 -3.85 7.36
N LEU A 156 -2.69 -3.71 6.04
CA LEU A 156 -1.86 -2.72 5.36
C LEU A 156 -2.75 -1.84 4.50
N LEU A 157 -2.57 -0.52 4.63
CA LEU A 157 -3.22 0.48 3.79
C LEU A 157 -2.25 0.96 2.71
N TYR A 158 -2.69 1.01 1.46
CA TYR A 158 -1.88 1.50 0.35
C TYR A 158 -2.65 2.46 -0.56
N GLY A 159 -1.92 3.35 -1.21
CA GLY A 159 -2.50 4.45 -1.97
C GLY A 159 -3.06 5.54 -1.03
N ASN A 160 -4.11 6.22 -1.46
CA ASN A 160 -4.81 7.22 -0.66
C ASN A 160 -5.64 6.52 0.42
N ALA A 161 -5.25 6.68 1.67
CA ALA A 161 -5.76 5.87 2.78
C ALA A 161 -6.89 6.55 3.56
N GLU A 162 -7.26 7.78 3.24
CA GLU A 162 -8.15 8.64 4.02
C GLU A 162 -9.52 7.97 4.27
N ARG A 163 -10.20 7.51 3.23
CA ARG A 163 -11.48 6.80 3.40
C ARG A 163 -11.30 5.46 4.11
N ALA A 164 -10.26 4.71 3.73
CA ALA A 164 -10.03 3.38 4.28
C ALA A 164 -9.75 3.43 5.78
N ILE A 165 -8.91 4.36 6.25
CA ILE A 165 -8.58 4.46 7.66
C ILE A 165 -9.80 4.88 8.51
N VAL A 166 -10.63 5.79 8.00
CA VAL A 166 -11.88 6.20 8.67
C VAL A 166 -12.85 5.01 8.77
N GLU A 167 -13.09 4.31 7.67
CA GLU A 167 -13.99 3.15 7.65
C GLU A 167 -13.53 2.06 8.62
N ILE A 168 -12.24 1.67 8.55
CA ILE A 168 -11.65 0.66 9.43
C ILE A 168 -11.78 1.08 10.90
N THR A 169 -11.53 2.35 11.21
CA THR A 169 -11.62 2.85 12.59
C THR A 169 -13.05 2.74 13.13
N HIS A 170 -14.04 3.14 12.36
CA HIS A 170 -15.45 3.02 12.77
C HIS A 170 -15.89 1.57 12.95
N ARG A 171 -15.45 0.66 12.08
CA ARG A 171 -15.75 -0.78 12.17
C ARG A 171 -15.13 -1.40 13.43
N LEU A 172 -13.86 -1.06 13.72
CA LEU A 172 -13.21 -1.48 14.97
C LEU A 172 -13.90 -0.89 16.21
N ALA A 173 -14.34 0.36 16.15
CA ALA A 173 -15.02 1.03 17.25
C ALA A 173 -16.38 0.39 17.63
N VAL A 174 -17.07 -0.20 16.66
CA VAL A 174 -18.31 -0.97 16.93
C VAL A 174 -18.00 -2.43 17.32
N GLY A 175 -16.73 -2.80 17.49
CA GLY A 175 -16.30 -4.12 17.96
C GLY A 175 -16.13 -5.17 16.86
N GLU A 176 -16.10 -4.79 15.58
CA GLU A 176 -15.79 -5.72 14.50
C GLU A 176 -14.34 -6.20 14.62
N PRO A 177 -14.07 -7.52 14.59
CA PRO A 177 -12.70 -8.02 14.65
C PRO A 177 -11.89 -7.57 13.42
N VAL A 178 -10.63 -7.16 13.63
CA VAL A 178 -9.75 -6.70 12.53
C VAL A 178 -9.62 -7.75 11.42
N GLY A 179 -9.61 -9.03 11.73
CA GLY A 179 -9.50 -10.12 10.76
C GLY A 179 -10.76 -10.35 9.91
N SER A 180 -11.90 -9.71 10.22
CA SER A 180 -13.12 -9.74 9.39
C SER A 180 -13.23 -8.53 8.45
N ILE A 181 -12.35 -7.54 8.59
CA ILE A 181 -12.32 -6.35 7.72
C ILE A 181 -11.49 -6.69 6.48
N ASP A 182 -12.10 -7.37 5.50
CA ASP A 182 -11.42 -7.90 4.32
C ASP A 182 -11.95 -7.35 2.97
N ASP A 183 -12.86 -6.38 3.01
CA ASP A 183 -13.57 -5.83 1.86
C ASP A 183 -13.24 -4.35 1.57
N VAL A 184 -12.45 -3.67 2.41
CA VAL A 184 -12.10 -2.26 2.24
C VAL A 184 -11.08 -2.08 1.11
N ARG A 185 -11.36 -1.17 0.17
CA ARG A 185 -10.46 -0.87 -0.95
C ARG A 185 -9.15 -0.22 -0.44
N GLY A 186 -8.05 -0.49 -1.16
CA GLY A 186 -6.74 0.03 -0.77
C GLY A 186 -6.13 -0.68 0.43
N THR A 187 -6.62 -1.88 0.77
CA THR A 187 -6.08 -2.68 1.87
C THR A 187 -5.40 -3.95 1.38
N ALA A 188 -4.47 -4.45 2.18
CA ALA A 188 -3.91 -5.79 2.04
C ALA A 188 -3.87 -6.48 3.41
N PHE A 189 -4.06 -7.79 3.42
CA PHE A 189 -4.12 -8.62 4.63
C PHE A 189 -3.73 -10.07 4.32
N LEU A 190 -3.57 -10.86 5.37
CA LEU A 190 -3.21 -12.27 5.25
C LEU A 190 -4.45 -13.17 5.33
N ARG A 191 -4.49 -14.18 4.48
CA ARG A 191 -5.51 -15.23 4.51
C ARG A 191 -4.89 -16.59 4.16
N ARG A 192 -5.68 -17.65 4.29
CA ARG A 192 -5.21 -19.02 4.00
C ARG A 192 -5.60 -19.51 2.61
N SER A 193 -6.67 -18.99 2.04
CA SER A 193 -7.20 -19.43 0.74
C SER A 193 -8.12 -18.38 0.13
N THR A 194 -8.35 -18.48 -1.17
CA THR A 194 -9.34 -17.68 -1.88
C THR A 194 -10.76 -18.01 -1.36
N PRO A 195 -11.60 -16.99 -1.05
CA PRO A 195 -12.95 -17.23 -0.56
C PRO A 195 -13.84 -17.94 -1.59
N ALA A 196 -14.83 -18.68 -1.09
CA ALA A 196 -15.82 -19.29 -1.95
C ALA A 196 -16.59 -18.23 -2.76
N GLY A 197 -16.84 -18.53 -4.03
CA GLY A 197 -17.54 -17.62 -4.95
C GLY A 197 -16.66 -16.57 -5.64
N TRP A 198 -15.37 -16.52 -5.35
CA TRP A 198 -14.39 -15.73 -6.12
C TRP A 198 -13.89 -16.52 -7.33
N ILE A 199 -13.68 -15.82 -8.44
CA ILE A 199 -13.08 -16.35 -9.67
C ILE A 199 -11.59 -16.09 -9.62
N GLU A 200 -10.79 -17.15 -9.47
CA GLU A 200 -9.35 -17.05 -9.51
C GLU A 200 -8.83 -17.14 -10.95
N ILE A 201 -8.00 -16.20 -11.35
CA ILE A 201 -7.40 -16.06 -12.67
C ILE A 201 -5.89 -16.18 -12.50
N ASP A 202 -5.24 -17.08 -13.23
CA ASP A 202 -3.78 -17.12 -13.23
C ASP A 202 -3.21 -15.86 -13.91
N SER A 203 -2.15 -15.30 -13.37
CA SER A 203 -1.51 -14.11 -13.94
C SER A 203 -1.02 -14.32 -15.38
N THR A 204 -0.70 -15.55 -15.76
CA THR A 204 -0.29 -15.91 -17.13
C THR A 204 -1.43 -15.84 -18.14
N ASP A 205 -2.68 -15.90 -17.69
CA ASP A 205 -3.88 -15.67 -18.54
C ASP A 205 -4.09 -14.17 -18.84
N VAL A 206 -3.50 -13.29 -18.02
CA VAL A 206 -3.60 -11.82 -18.15
C VAL A 206 -2.45 -11.26 -18.98
N ASP A 207 -1.23 -11.72 -18.72
CA ASP A 207 -0.01 -11.30 -19.43
C ASP A 207 0.98 -12.47 -19.55
N THR A 208 1.87 -12.42 -20.53
CA THR A 208 2.85 -13.49 -20.78
C THR A 208 4.16 -13.16 -20.06
N PRO A 209 4.68 -14.04 -19.18
CA PRO A 209 6.00 -13.87 -18.58
C PRO A 209 7.11 -13.73 -19.66
N GLY A 210 8.06 -12.85 -19.43
CA GLY A 210 9.16 -12.59 -20.36
C GLY A 210 8.80 -11.76 -21.58
N LYS A 211 7.56 -11.33 -21.74
CA LYS A 211 7.18 -10.37 -22.79
C LYS A 211 7.90 -9.05 -22.54
N VAL A 212 8.66 -8.62 -23.53
CA VAL A 212 9.31 -7.30 -23.55
C VAL A 212 8.58 -6.44 -24.55
N ASP A 213 7.95 -5.35 -24.08
CA ASP A 213 7.39 -4.37 -24.99
C ASP A 213 8.53 -3.55 -25.58
N PRO A 214 8.48 -3.19 -26.88
CA PRO A 214 9.51 -2.35 -27.48
C PRO A 214 9.59 -1.03 -26.71
N PRO A 215 10.79 -0.45 -26.56
CA PRO A 215 10.93 0.84 -25.90
C PRO A 215 10.10 1.88 -26.63
N ILE A 216 9.28 2.63 -25.87
CA ILE A 216 8.54 3.77 -26.40
C ILE A 216 9.58 4.84 -26.73
N ASP A 217 9.68 5.23 -27.98
CA ASP A 217 10.46 6.40 -28.37
C ASP A 217 9.83 7.66 -27.75
N PRO A 218 10.51 8.33 -26.79
CA PRO A 218 9.96 9.50 -26.13
C PRO A 218 9.74 10.68 -27.07
N TYR A 219 10.29 10.62 -28.30
CA TYR A 219 10.13 11.62 -29.33
C TYR A 219 9.12 11.21 -30.42
N GLN A 220 8.55 10.02 -30.34
CA GLN A 220 7.51 9.58 -31.26
C GLN A 220 6.21 10.29 -30.92
N MET A 221 5.88 11.31 -31.70
CA MET A 221 4.53 11.90 -31.67
C MET A 221 3.54 10.80 -32.05
N GLU A 222 2.46 10.65 -31.28
CA GLU A 222 1.39 9.71 -31.62
C GLU A 222 1.02 9.91 -33.09
N PRO A 223 1.05 8.87 -33.93
CA PRO A 223 0.58 9.01 -35.30
C PRO A 223 -0.86 9.46 -35.23
N ALA A 224 -1.19 10.55 -35.91
CA ALA A 224 -2.57 10.99 -36.08
C ALA A 224 -3.40 9.77 -36.50
N ALA A 225 -4.54 9.55 -35.86
CA ALA A 225 -5.42 8.43 -36.16
C ALA A 225 -5.56 8.32 -37.69
N PRO A 226 -5.38 7.14 -38.29
CA PRO A 226 -5.42 7.02 -39.73
C PRO A 226 -6.77 7.50 -40.23
N ALA A 227 -6.75 8.52 -41.11
CA ALA A 227 -7.92 8.92 -41.84
C ALA A 227 -8.47 7.68 -42.50
N GLU A 228 -9.77 7.46 -42.39
CA GLU A 228 -10.49 6.34 -43.02
C GLU A 228 -10.02 6.20 -44.50
N GLN A 229 -9.21 5.18 -44.75
CA GLN A 229 -8.83 4.83 -46.09
C GLN A 229 -10.05 4.21 -46.78
N MET A 230 -10.59 4.92 -47.74
CA MET A 230 -11.55 4.40 -48.69
C MET A 230 -11.00 3.10 -49.31
N ILE A 231 -11.74 2.04 -49.16
CA ILE A 231 -11.44 0.70 -49.69
C ILE A 231 -11.54 0.76 -51.24
N PRO A 232 -10.47 0.43 -51.99
CA PRO A 232 -10.61 0.15 -53.41
C PRO A 232 -11.17 -1.24 -53.65
N PRO A 233 -11.87 -1.51 -54.76
CA PRO A 233 -12.58 -2.75 -54.98
C PRO A 233 -11.68 -3.96 -55.19
N ALA A 234 -12.18 -5.12 -54.79
CA ALA A 234 -11.54 -6.40 -54.67
C ALA A 234 -10.93 -6.95 -55.96
N GLU A 235 -9.70 -7.49 -55.88
CA GLU A 235 -9.19 -8.54 -56.74
C GLU A 235 -9.04 -9.85 -55.95
N ALA A 236 -9.27 -10.96 -56.61
CA ALA A 236 -9.60 -12.31 -56.14
C ALA A 236 -8.40 -13.10 -55.51
N PRO A 237 -8.58 -14.29 -54.95
CA PRO A 237 -8.11 -14.67 -53.65
C PRO A 237 -6.76 -15.41 -53.66
N ALA A 238 -5.84 -15.01 -52.84
CA ALA A 238 -4.69 -15.82 -52.40
C ALA A 238 -5.09 -16.55 -51.08
N GLU A 239 -4.69 -17.80 -50.93
CA GLU A 239 -4.96 -18.64 -49.77
C GLU A 239 -4.67 -17.96 -48.46
N VAL A 240 -5.69 -17.69 -47.67
CA VAL A 240 -5.60 -17.09 -46.35
C VAL A 240 -5.30 -18.22 -45.37
N VAL A 241 -4.04 -18.34 -44.95
CA VAL A 241 -3.71 -19.05 -43.73
C VAL A 241 -4.30 -18.23 -42.58
N VAL A 242 -5.45 -18.66 -42.06
CA VAL A 242 -6.11 -18.02 -40.92
C VAL A 242 -5.27 -18.33 -39.69
N PRO A 243 -4.60 -17.35 -39.06
CA PRO A 243 -3.97 -17.59 -37.78
C PRO A 243 -5.07 -17.93 -36.77
N VAL A 244 -4.94 -19.06 -36.09
CA VAL A 244 -5.82 -19.42 -34.98
C VAL A 244 -5.61 -18.39 -33.88
N VAL A 245 -6.39 -17.32 -33.93
CA VAL A 245 -6.49 -16.37 -32.80
C VAL A 245 -7.17 -17.10 -31.68
N ARG A 246 -6.41 -17.52 -30.67
CA ARG A 246 -6.99 -17.94 -29.40
C ARG A 246 -7.81 -16.77 -28.89
N LEU A 247 -9.12 -16.86 -29.01
CA LEU A 247 -10.06 -15.93 -28.41
C LEU A 247 -9.85 -15.97 -26.90
N ARG A 248 -9.10 -14.98 -26.39
CA ARG A 248 -9.04 -14.73 -24.94
C ARG A 248 -10.49 -14.47 -24.51
N ARG A 249 -11.01 -15.34 -23.66
CA ARG A 249 -12.34 -15.20 -23.08
C ARG A 249 -12.38 -13.84 -22.38
N LYS A 250 -13.09 -12.85 -22.96
CA LYS A 250 -13.32 -11.58 -22.28
C LYS A 250 -14.12 -11.89 -21.02
N VAL A 251 -13.47 -11.79 -19.87
CA VAL A 251 -14.16 -11.85 -18.58
C VAL A 251 -15.17 -10.70 -18.57
N LYS A 252 -16.44 -11.01 -18.37
CA LYS A 252 -17.52 -10.02 -18.34
C LYS A 252 -17.22 -8.98 -17.25
N THR A 253 -17.59 -7.74 -17.47
CA THR A 253 -17.36 -6.61 -16.54
C THR A 253 -17.97 -6.90 -15.16
N GLU A 254 -19.07 -7.63 -15.10
CA GLU A 254 -19.75 -8.05 -13.85
C GLU A 254 -18.92 -9.03 -13.00
N ASP A 255 -18.01 -9.78 -13.60
CA ASP A 255 -17.18 -10.76 -12.89
C ASP A 255 -15.93 -10.11 -12.24
N ARG A 256 -15.58 -8.87 -12.59
CA ARG A 256 -14.35 -8.21 -12.08
C ARG A 256 -14.40 -7.97 -10.58
N ALA A 257 -15.54 -7.60 -10.04
CA ALA A 257 -15.71 -7.31 -8.61
C ALA A 257 -15.51 -8.57 -7.73
N ARG A 258 -15.65 -9.77 -8.30
CA ARG A 258 -15.43 -11.07 -7.64
C ARG A 258 -14.32 -11.87 -8.30
N SER A 259 -13.39 -11.21 -8.98
CA SER A 259 -12.24 -11.83 -9.61
C SER A 259 -10.97 -11.44 -8.88
N VAL A 260 -10.08 -12.42 -8.71
CA VAL A 260 -8.74 -12.21 -8.14
C VAL A 260 -7.70 -12.78 -9.08
N ILE A 261 -6.62 -12.05 -9.30
CA ILE A 261 -5.48 -12.54 -10.08
C ILE A 261 -4.45 -13.14 -9.13
N ARG A 262 -4.11 -14.40 -9.37
CA ARG A 262 -3.05 -15.10 -8.67
C ARG A 262 -1.71 -14.75 -9.28
N LEU A 263 -0.90 -14.02 -8.54
CA LEU A 263 0.49 -13.73 -8.89
C LEU A 263 1.38 -14.96 -8.68
N PRO A 264 2.52 -15.06 -9.38
CA PRO A 264 3.53 -16.05 -9.04
C PRO A 264 3.90 -15.95 -7.56
N SER A 265 4.08 -17.11 -6.91
CA SER A 265 4.36 -17.17 -5.47
C SER A 265 5.67 -16.45 -5.11
N PHE A 266 5.83 -16.07 -3.84
CA PHE A 266 7.08 -15.50 -3.34
C PHE A 266 8.30 -16.35 -3.69
N ASP A 267 8.21 -17.68 -3.53
CA ASP A 267 9.33 -18.56 -3.85
C ASP A 267 9.65 -18.59 -5.35
N ALA A 268 8.64 -18.53 -6.20
CA ALA A 268 8.79 -18.45 -7.65
C ALA A 268 9.46 -17.13 -8.08
N VAL A 269 8.97 -15.98 -7.60
CA VAL A 269 9.55 -14.67 -7.96
C VAL A 269 10.93 -14.45 -7.35
N ARG A 270 11.25 -15.11 -6.23
CA ARG A 270 12.59 -15.09 -5.64
C ARG A 270 13.59 -15.90 -6.46
N ALA A 271 13.16 -16.98 -7.08
CA ALA A 271 14.00 -17.86 -7.86
C ALA A 271 14.20 -17.39 -9.31
N ASP A 272 13.21 -16.69 -9.88
CA ASP A 272 13.19 -16.30 -11.29
C ASP A 272 12.90 -14.81 -11.48
N PRO A 273 13.88 -14.01 -11.95
CA PRO A 273 13.69 -12.58 -12.24
C PRO A 273 12.61 -12.30 -13.31
N VAL A 274 12.36 -13.23 -14.24
CA VAL A 274 11.31 -13.09 -15.26
C VAL A 274 9.94 -13.12 -14.60
N LEU A 275 9.71 -14.04 -13.66
CA LEU A 275 8.48 -14.12 -12.90
C LEU A 275 8.33 -12.94 -11.95
N TYR A 276 9.42 -12.40 -11.39
CA TYR A 276 9.39 -11.17 -10.62
C TYR A 276 8.92 -9.99 -11.48
N ALA A 277 9.52 -9.79 -12.66
CA ALA A 277 9.13 -8.75 -13.60
C ALA A 277 7.67 -8.89 -14.04
N HIS A 278 7.22 -10.13 -14.31
CA HIS A 278 5.83 -10.44 -14.65
C HIS A 278 4.87 -10.06 -13.52
N ALA A 279 5.15 -10.45 -12.27
CA ALA A 279 4.34 -10.08 -11.12
C ALA A 279 4.24 -8.56 -10.96
N SER A 280 5.35 -7.83 -11.13
CA SER A 280 5.39 -6.36 -11.08
C SER A 280 4.53 -5.72 -12.17
N ARG A 281 4.54 -6.27 -13.39
CA ARG A 281 3.67 -5.79 -14.50
C ARG A 281 2.19 -5.99 -14.20
N ILE A 282 1.82 -7.13 -13.63
CA ILE A 282 0.42 -7.39 -13.23
C ILE A 282 -0.01 -6.41 -12.15
N VAL A 283 0.80 -6.18 -11.12
CA VAL A 283 0.52 -5.18 -10.06
C VAL A 283 0.32 -3.78 -10.66
N HIS A 284 1.13 -3.42 -11.67
CA HIS A 284 0.99 -2.13 -12.36
C HIS A 284 -0.27 -2.09 -13.24
N ALA A 285 -0.59 -3.16 -13.97
CA ALA A 285 -1.79 -3.23 -14.82
C ALA A 285 -3.09 -3.12 -14.02
N GLU A 286 -3.10 -3.61 -12.77
CA GLU A 286 -4.24 -3.53 -11.84
C GLU A 286 -4.14 -2.31 -10.89
N ALA A 287 -3.50 -1.23 -11.33
CA ALA A 287 -3.39 0.01 -10.54
C ALA A 287 -4.55 1.00 -10.76
N ASN A 288 -5.35 0.86 -11.83
CA ASN A 288 -6.48 1.74 -12.09
C ASN A 288 -7.67 1.39 -11.18
N PRO A 289 -8.08 2.28 -10.25
CA PRO A 289 -9.13 1.96 -9.27
C PRO A 289 -10.49 1.64 -9.88
N HIS A 290 -10.80 2.12 -11.09
CA HIS A 290 -12.11 1.91 -11.70
C HIS A 290 -12.28 0.53 -12.36
N ASN A 291 -11.19 -0.19 -12.63
CA ASN A 291 -11.25 -1.48 -13.30
C ASN A 291 -10.31 -2.55 -12.71
N ALA A 292 -9.54 -2.21 -11.67
CA ALA A 292 -8.65 -3.13 -11.01
C ALA A 292 -9.40 -4.31 -10.36
N ARG A 293 -8.80 -5.48 -10.43
CA ARG A 293 -9.21 -6.68 -9.70
C ARG A 293 -8.41 -6.82 -8.42
N ALA A 294 -8.87 -7.65 -7.50
CA ALA A 294 -8.07 -8.08 -6.37
C ALA A 294 -6.85 -8.89 -6.86
N LEU A 295 -5.77 -8.86 -6.07
CA LEU A 295 -4.57 -9.66 -6.33
C LEU A 295 -4.30 -10.58 -5.15
N VAL A 296 -3.73 -11.75 -5.42
CA VAL A 296 -3.29 -12.67 -4.36
C VAL A 296 -1.91 -13.21 -4.68
N GLN A 297 -1.03 -13.22 -3.67
CA GLN A 297 0.31 -13.80 -3.78
C GLN A 297 0.55 -14.78 -2.63
N ARG A 298 0.98 -15.99 -2.94
CA ARG A 298 1.31 -17.00 -1.93
C ARG A 298 2.70 -16.78 -1.34
N HIS A 299 2.78 -16.85 0.00
CA HIS A 299 3.99 -16.76 0.80
C HIS A 299 4.03 -17.95 1.79
N GLY A 300 4.60 -19.06 1.37
CA GLY A 300 4.56 -20.30 2.16
C GLY A 300 3.13 -20.82 2.31
N GLU A 301 2.65 -20.96 3.56
CA GLU A 301 1.30 -21.42 3.88
C GLU A 301 0.25 -20.29 3.95
N GLN A 302 0.66 -19.04 3.77
CA GLN A 302 -0.21 -17.86 3.82
C GLN A 302 -0.32 -17.21 2.44
N GLU A 303 -1.42 -16.52 2.22
CA GLU A 303 -1.66 -15.72 1.04
C GLU A 303 -1.78 -14.25 1.45
N VAL A 304 -1.05 -13.39 0.76
CA VAL A 304 -1.23 -11.94 0.81
C VAL A 304 -2.31 -11.59 -0.18
N TRP A 305 -3.45 -11.10 0.32
CA TRP A 305 -4.55 -10.60 -0.47
C TRP A 305 -4.48 -9.09 -0.57
N LEU A 306 -4.65 -8.54 -1.76
CA LEU A 306 -4.76 -7.11 -2.01
C LEU A 306 -6.14 -6.81 -2.57
N ASN A 307 -6.90 -6.01 -1.89
CA ASN A 307 -8.13 -5.43 -2.44
C ASN A 307 -7.78 -4.43 -3.57
N PRO A 308 -8.69 -4.13 -4.48
CA PRO A 308 -8.46 -3.12 -5.51
C PRO A 308 -8.04 -1.77 -4.90
N PRO A 309 -7.27 -0.94 -5.62
CA PRO A 309 -6.84 0.37 -5.15
C PRO A 309 -8.02 1.27 -4.72
N PRO A 310 -7.79 2.24 -3.82
CA PRO A 310 -8.83 3.16 -3.39
C PRO A 310 -9.28 4.05 -4.55
N ILE A 311 -10.57 4.36 -4.60
CA ILE A 311 -11.10 5.38 -5.51
C ILE A 311 -10.56 6.74 -5.06
N PRO A 312 -10.06 7.60 -5.97
CA PRO A 312 -9.62 8.94 -5.62
C PRO A 312 -10.70 9.73 -4.86
N LEU A 313 -10.27 10.61 -3.96
CA LEU A 313 -11.18 11.52 -3.27
C LEU A 313 -11.83 12.47 -4.28
N THR A 314 -13.08 12.83 -4.05
CA THR A 314 -13.71 13.96 -4.76
C THR A 314 -13.06 15.28 -4.32
N THR A 315 -13.33 16.37 -5.05
CA THR A 315 -12.85 17.70 -4.65
C THR A 315 -13.37 18.10 -3.28
N GLU A 316 -14.66 17.83 -3.01
CA GLU A 316 -15.29 18.13 -1.74
C GLU A 316 -14.67 17.34 -0.57
N GLU A 317 -14.37 16.06 -0.77
CA GLU A 317 -13.70 15.24 0.24
C GLU A 317 -12.27 15.72 0.47
N MET A 318 -11.54 16.05 -0.61
CA MET A 318 -10.19 16.58 -0.51
C MET A 318 -10.18 17.90 0.27
N ASP A 319 -11.08 18.81 -0.09
CA ASP A 319 -11.25 20.08 0.62
C ASP A 319 -11.61 19.85 2.10
N ALA A 320 -12.45 18.86 2.42
CA ALA A 320 -12.80 18.55 3.80
C ALA A 320 -11.60 18.01 4.60
N VAL A 321 -10.76 17.17 3.98
CA VAL A 321 -9.52 16.68 4.60
C VAL A 321 -8.56 17.83 4.93
N TYR A 322 -8.36 18.77 3.99
CA TYR A 322 -7.45 19.90 4.19
C TYR A 322 -8.03 21.00 5.11
N ARG A 323 -9.34 21.25 5.09
CA ARG A 323 -9.99 22.22 5.99
C ARG A 323 -9.93 21.83 7.47
N SER A 324 -9.83 20.55 7.78
CA SER A 324 -9.66 20.10 9.18
C SER A 324 -8.35 20.62 9.80
N GLU A 325 -7.40 21.08 9.00
CA GLU A 325 -6.14 21.68 9.44
C GLU A 325 -6.18 23.22 9.54
N GLU A 326 -6.96 23.90 8.69
CA GLU A 326 -7.05 25.37 8.70
C GLU A 326 -7.56 25.93 10.04
N HIS A 327 -8.42 25.20 10.76
CA HIS A 327 -8.93 25.63 12.05
C HIS A 327 -7.89 25.65 13.17
N THR A 328 -6.72 25.05 13.02
CA THR A 328 -5.65 25.06 14.02
C THR A 328 -4.61 26.15 13.80
N SER A 329 -4.43 26.64 12.56
CA SER A 329 -3.51 27.73 12.25
C SER A 329 -4.02 29.12 12.69
N GLU A 330 -5.32 29.29 12.90
CA GLU A 330 -5.91 30.56 13.41
C GLU A 330 -5.87 30.69 14.95
N LEU A 331 -5.44 29.67 15.68
CA LEU A 331 -5.38 29.64 17.14
C LEU A 331 -3.95 29.72 17.69
N GLN A 332 -2.94 29.96 16.87
CA GLN A 332 -1.57 30.24 17.29
C GLN A 332 -1.27 31.79 17.17
#